data_c011a80c42bb6b59cb56126f43e1d91f
#
_entry.id   c011a80c42bb6b59cb56126f43e1d91f
#
_cell.length_a   1.000
_cell.length_b   1.000
_cell.length_c   1.000
_cell.angle_alpha   90.00
_cell.angle_beta   90.00
_cell.angle_gamma   90.00
#
_symmetry.space_group_name_H-M   'P 1'
#
loop_
_entity.id
_entity.type
_entity.pdbx_description
1 polymer ?
#
loop_
_entity_poly.entity_id
_entity_poly.type
_entity_poly.pdbx_seq_one_letter_code
_entity_poly.pdbx_strand_id
1 'polypeptide(L)'
;MAAKNWTFTLNNYTDLDHTKLKELGSSQTVTYLIVGKEVGENNTPHLQGYVCFAKRLRFTQVKQFLGTKCHIEKAKGSPEQNRTYCSKDGDYIECGRLPAGAGSRNDLLSVQAAIKAGNTRDDIRDQFFNVYAKYARFFDSYIMDQLKPRTWATENIVFWGKTGTGKTKQVYTFHKLEDIYKHTGERWFDGYEGQPVVLFDDFTGGVFPLSYLLQIMDRYPMKVPIKGGFTQWIPKTIYFTSNINPDDWYSGAIQEHRNALKRRINKITEFKN
;
A
#
# COMPACT_ATOMS: atom_id res chain seq x y z
N MET A 1 -41.73 2.05 4.40
CA MET A 1 -40.49 1.94 3.59
C MET A 1 -39.75 0.64 3.92
N ALA A 2 -39.13 -0.01 2.93
CA ALA A 2 -38.37 -1.25 3.13
C ALA A 2 -36.88 -0.94 3.41
N ALA A 3 -36.23 -1.74 4.28
CA ALA A 3 -34.82 -1.64 4.60
C ALA A 3 -34.14 -3.03 4.61
N LYS A 4 -32.81 -3.05 4.53
CA LYS A 4 -32.03 -4.28 4.71
C LYS A 4 -31.60 -4.48 6.16
N ASN A 5 -31.31 -3.39 6.86
CA ASN A 5 -30.67 -3.38 8.17
C ASN A 5 -31.70 -3.02 9.25
N TRP A 6 -31.78 -3.86 10.26
CA TRP A 6 -32.74 -3.75 11.35
C TRP A 6 -32.07 -4.05 12.68
N THR A 7 -32.45 -3.32 13.72
CA THR A 7 -32.16 -3.64 15.11
C THR A 7 -33.40 -4.20 15.79
N PHE A 8 -33.20 -5.04 16.77
CA PHE A 8 -34.30 -5.61 17.53
C PHE A 8 -33.92 -5.88 18.99
N THR A 9 -34.91 -5.83 19.86
CA THR A 9 -34.80 -6.20 21.27
C THR A 9 -35.91 -7.20 21.59
N LEU A 10 -35.56 -8.28 22.23
CA LEU A 10 -36.51 -9.29 22.70
C LEU A 10 -36.37 -9.50 24.21
N ASN A 11 -37.32 -8.96 24.99
CA ASN A 11 -37.34 -9.07 26.44
C ASN A 11 -37.90 -10.45 26.86
N ASN A 12 -37.40 -10.97 28.00
CA ASN A 12 -37.86 -12.24 28.58
C ASN A 12 -37.84 -13.41 27.58
N TYR A 13 -36.74 -13.50 26.84
CA TYR A 13 -36.54 -14.53 25.84
C TYR A 13 -36.40 -15.92 26.44
N THR A 14 -36.72 -16.94 25.65
CA THR A 14 -36.50 -18.35 25.97
C THR A 14 -35.31 -18.91 25.16
N ASP A 15 -34.76 -20.04 25.56
CA ASP A 15 -33.71 -20.74 24.79
C ASP A 15 -34.20 -21.11 23.37
N LEU A 16 -35.49 -21.36 23.21
CA LEU A 16 -36.08 -21.59 21.90
C LEU A 16 -36.01 -20.34 21.01
N ASP A 17 -36.25 -19.14 21.57
CA ASP A 17 -36.14 -17.88 20.83
C ASP A 17 -34.72 -17.65 20.37
N HIS A 18 -33.74 -17.90 21.26
CA HIS A 18 -32.33 -17.77 20.94
C HIS A 18 -31.89 -18.75 19.83
N THR A 19 -32.35 -20.01 19.90
CA THR A 19 -32.11 -21.05 18.89
C THR A 19 -32.66 -20.65 17.52
N LYS A 20 -33.90 -20.17 17.46
CA LYS A 20 -34.52 -19.67 16.22
C LYS A 20 -33.78 -18.53 15.58
N LEU A 21 -33.23 -17.58 16.37
CA LEU A 21 -32.43 -16.49 15.85
C LEU A 21 -31.09 -16.99 15.29
N LYS A 22 -30.47 -17.98 15.92
CA LYS A 22 -29.25 -18.62 15.40
C LYS A 22 -29.50 -19.32 14.06
N GLU A 23 -30.61 -20.07 13.94
CA GLU A 23 -31.05 -20.72 12.70
C GLU A 23 -31.32 -19.68 11.60
N LEU A 24 -32.00 -18.57 11.95
CA LEU A 24 -32.22 -17.46 11.02
C LEU A 24 -30.91 -16.88 10.51
N GLY A 25 -29.92 -16.69 11.38
CA GLY A 25 -28.57 -16.18 11.01
C GLY A 25 -27.84 -17.10 10.04
N SER A 26 -28.12 -18.40 10.07
CA SER A 26 -27.54 -19.39 9.15
C SER A 26 -28.33 -19.55 7.84
N SER A 27 -29.47 -18.86 7.69
CA SER A 27 -30.32 -18.96 6.51
C SER A 27 -29.81 -18.08 5.34
N GLN A 28 -30.18 -18.43 4.11
CA GLN A 28 -29.88 -17.62 2.91
C GLN A 28 -30.61 -16.26 2.88
N THR A 29 -31.57 -16.06 3.78
CA THR A 29 -32.38 -14.83 3.87
C THR A 29 -31.59 -13.72 4.55
N VAL A 30 -30.63 -14.06 5.40
CA VAL A 30 -29.80 -13.15 6.19
C VAL A 30 -28.36 -13.19 5.69
N THR A 31 -27.76 -12.03 5.53
CA THR A 31 -26.33 -11.90 5.18
C THR A 31 -25.44 -11.72 6.40
N TYR A 32 -26.03 -11.19 7.49
CA TYR A 32 -25.35 -11.00 8.75
C TYR A 32 -26.36 -10.88 9.90
N LEU A 33 -26.07 -11.52 11.01
CA LEU A 33 -26.81 -11.42 12.27
C LEU A 33 -25.83 -11.39 13.43
N ILE A 34 -26.06 -10.50 14.39
CA ILE A 34 -25.48 -10.56 15.71
C ILE A 34 -26.58 -10.42 16.77
N VAL A 35 -26.48 -11.22 17.84
CA VAL A 35 -27.44 -11.20 18.96
C VAL A 35 -26.65 -11.33 20.23
N GLY A 36 -26.65 -10.28 21.05
CA GLY A 36 -26.08 -10.25 22.39
C GLY A 36 -27.14 -10.57 23.45
N LYS A 37 -26.75 -11.26 24.51
CA LYS A 37 -27.56 -11.45 25.72
C LYS A 37 -27.19 -10.35 26.71
N GLU A 38 -28.19 -9.61 27.14
CA GLU A 38 -28.05 -8.48 28.05
C GLU A 38 -29.04 -8.60 29.21
N VAL A 39 -28.71 -7.94 30.31
CA VAL A 39 -29.61 -7.81 31.47
C VAL A 39 -29.88 -6.33 31.68
N GLY A 40 -31.14 -5.93 31.57
CA GLY A 40 -31.56 -4.54 31.75
C GLY A 40 -31.58 -4.09 33.22
N GLU A 41 -31.82 -2.79 33.45
CA GLU A 41 -31.81 -2.13 34.75
C GLU A 41 -32.70 -2.80 35.82
N ASN A 42 -33.78 -3.48 35.41
CA ASN A 42 -34.69 -4.20 36.29
C ASN A 42 -34.41 -5.71 36.34
N ASN A 43 -33.18 -6.14 36.11
CA ASN A 43 -32.81 -7.55 35.99
C ASN A 43 -33.61 -8.33 34.94
N THR A 44 -34.13 -7.64 33.93
CA THR A 44 -34.88 -8.26 32.85
C THR A 44 -33.92 -8.78 31.78
N PRO A 45 -33.81 -10.10 31.58
CA PRO A 45 -33.00 -10.66 30.52
C PRO A 45 -33.60 -10.32 29.15
N HIS A 46 -32.74 -9.85 28.24
CA HIS A 46 -33.17 -9.53 26.89
C HIS A 46 -32.10 -9.88 25.86
N LEU A 47 -32.54 -10.13 24.61
CA LEU A 47 -31.66 -10.25 23.46
C LEU A 47 -31.64 -8.91 22.74
N GLN A 48 -30.45 -8.37 22.54
CA GLN A 48 -30.21 -7.18 21.72
C GLN A 48 -29.56 -7.63 20.42
N GLY A 49 -30.19 -7.32 19.28
CA GLY A 49 -29.72 -7.83 18.00
C GLY A 49 -29.70 -6.82 16.86
N TYR A 50 -28.83 -7.12 15.90
CA TYR A 50 -28.77 -6.44 14.61
C TYR A 50 -28.76 -7.48 13.49
N VAL A 51 -29.60 -7.27 12.47
CA VAL A 51 -29.73 -8.18 11.33
C VAL A 51 -29.65 -7.41 10.00
N CYS A 52 -28.88 -7.95 9.06
CA CYS A 52 -28.84 -7.52 7.68
C CYS A 52 -29.46 -8.61 6.78
N PHE A 53 -30.60 -8.32 6.16
CA PHE A 53 -31.26 -9.22 5.23
C PHE A 53 -30.63 -9.12 3.82
N ALA A 54 -30.65 -10.22 3.08
CA ALA A 54 -30.19 -10.27 1.69
C ALA A 54 -30.96 -9.30 0.77
N LYS A 55 -32.25 -9.10 1.04
CA LYS A 55 -33.16 -8.20 0.31
C LYS A 55 -33.74 -7.14 1.23
N ARG A 56 -34.22 -6.02 0.66
CA ARG A 56 -34.97 -5.03 1.44
C ARG A 56 -36.33 -5.59 1.83
N LEU A 57 -36.67 -5.60 3.11
CA LEU A 57 -37.91 -6.08 3.68
C LEU A 57 -38.72 -4.92 4.28
N ARG A 58 -40.05 -5.03 4.23
CA ARG A 58 -40.98 -4.18 4.97
C ARG A 58 -41.03 -4.63 6.43
N PHE A 59 -41.42 -3.76 7.33
CA PHE A 59 -41.53 -4.04 8.77
C PHE A 59 -42.33 -5.31 9.07
N THR A 60 -43.50 -5.50 8.39
CA THR A 60 -44.35 -6.68 8.55
C THR A 60 -43.63 -7.97 8.20
N GLN A 61 -42.79 -7.97 7.17
CA GLN A 61 -42.00 -9.12 6.76
C GLN A 61 -40.88 -9.44 7.76
N VAL A 62 -40.21 -8.41 8.28
CA VAL A 62 -39.19 -8.58 9.32
C VAL A 62 -39.81 -9.18 10.58
N LYS A 63 -40.99 -8.74 10.95
CA LYS A 63 -41.76 -9.27 12.09
C LYS A 63 -42.08 -10.76 11.95
N GLN A 64 -42.24 -11.27 10.74
CA GLN A 64 -42.43 -12.72 10.48
C GLN A 64 -41.16 -13.53 10.78
N PHE A 65 -39.98 -12.96 10.56
CA PHE A 65 -38.71 -13.62 10.83
C PHE A 65 -38.26 -13.52 12.30
N LEU A 66 -38.41 -12.34 12.90
CA LEU A 66 -37.90 -12.07 14.26
C LEU A 66 -38.95 -12.37 15.36
N GLY A 67 -40.23 -12.54 14.97
CA GLY A 67 -41.33 -12.77 15.89
C GLY A 67 -42.06 -11.48 16.30
N THR A 68 -43.32 -11.68 16.75
CA THR A 68 -44.21 -10.56 17.09
C THR A 68 -43.89 -9.89 18.43
N LYS A 69 -43.14 -10.58 19.30
CA LYS A 69 -42.71 -10.09 20.60
C LYS A 69 -41.49 -9.14 20.54
N CYS A 70 -40.77 -9.18 19.43
CA CYS A 70 -39.60 -8.32 19.25
C CYS A 70 -40.01 -6.85 19.04
N HIS A 71 -39.34 -5.97 19.76
CA HIS A 71 -39.28 -4.57 19.38
C HIS A 71 -38.28 -4.44 18.20
N ILE A 72 -38.72 -3.85 17.08
CA ILE A 72 -37.95 -3.86 15.82
C ILE A 72 -37.90 -2.43 15.29
N GLU A 73 -36.68 -1.96 14.99
CA GLU A 73 -36.45 -0.65 14.38
C GLU A 73 -35.52 -0.78 13.16
N LYS A 74 -35.63 0.19 12.24
CA LYS A 74 -34.57 0.33 11.21
C LYS A 74 -33.28 0.76 11.87
N ALA A 75 -32.20 0.06 11.55
CA ALA A 75 -30.90 0.42 12.07
C ALA A 75 -30.51 1.84 11.64
N LYS A 76 -30.09 2.67 12.57
CA LYS A 76 -29.61 4.05 12.37
C LYS A 76 -28.09 4.11 12.34
N GLY A 77 -27.41 3.27 13.12
CA GLY A 77 -25.96 3.19 13.18
C GLY A 77 -25.32 2.39 12.03
N SER A 78 -24.00 2.51 11.87
CA SER A 78 -23.24 1.66 10.96
C SER A 78 -23.28 0.18 11.39
N PRO A 79 -23.00 -0.78 10.49
CA PRO A 79 -22.89 -2.19 10.88
C PRO A 79 -21.89 -2.42 12.03
N GLU A 80 -20.73 -1.74 11.99
CA GLU A 80 -19.72 -1.81 13.05
C GLU A 80 -20.25 -1.28 14.39
N GLN A 81 -20.93 -0.14 14.39
CA GLN A 81 -21.54 0.42 15.60
C GLN A 81 -22.55 -0.52 16.21
N ASN A 82 -23.44 -1.12 15.38
CA ASN A 82 -24.41 -2.09 15.85
C ASN A 82 -23.75 -3.38 16.34
N ARG A 83 -22.69 -3.85 15.67
CA ARG A 83 -21.90 -5.00 16.12
C ARG A 83 -21.29 -4.75 17.51
N THR A 84 -20.59 -3.63 17.66
CA THR A 84 -19.97 -3.23 18.92
C THR A 84 -21.00 -3.14 20.05
N TYR A 85 -22.16 -2.57 19.76
CA TYR A 85 -23.23 -2.44 20.73
C TYR A 85 -23.79 -3.81 21.17
N CYS A 86 -24.09 -4.72 20.23
CA CYS A 86 -24.63 -6.03 20.54
C CYS A 86 -23.62 -7.01 21.17
N SER A 87 -22.31 -6.71 21.10
CA SER A 87 -21.25 -7.56 21.66
C SER A 87 -20.66 -7.03 22.98
N LYS A 88 -21.18 -5.90 23.51
CA LYS A 88 -20.58 -5.18 24.64
C LYS A 88 -20.46 -6.01 25.93
N ASP A 89 -21.42 -6.91 26.21
CA ASP A 89 -21.42 -7.72 27.44
C ASP A 89 -20.71 -9.08 27.25
N GLY A 90 -20.15 -9.36 26.08
CA GLY A 90 -19.29 -10.52 25.80
C GLY A 90 -20.02 -11.84 25.53
N ASP A 91 -21.33 -11.99 25.89
CA ASP A 91 -22.14 -13.18 25.56
C ASP A 91 -23.01 -12.90 24.34
N TYR A 92 -22.55 -13.30 23.16
CA TYR A 92 -23.25 -13.08 21.90
C TYR A 92 -23.02 -14.20 20.89
N ILE A 93 -23.95 -14.32 19.95
CA ILE A 93 -23.76 -15.10 18.71
C ILE A 93 -23.61 -14.18 17.51
N GLU A 94 -22.74 -14.56 16.58
CA GLU A 94 -22.49 -13.81 15.34
C GLU A 94 -22.49 -14.77 14.16
N CYS A 95 -23.28 -14.47 13.12
CA CYS A 95 -23.42 -15.28 11.93
C CYS A 95 -23.28 -14.43 10.65
N GLY A 96 -22.63 -14.98 9.63
CA GLY A 96 -22.45 -14.32 8.34
C GLY A 96 -21.27 -13.34 8.33
N ARG A 97 -21.20 -12.53 7.27
CA ARG A 97 -20.15 -11.54 7.09
C ARG A 97 -20.68 -10.15 7.37
N LEU A 98 -20.02 -9.42 8.28
CA LEU A 98 -20.37 -8.04 8.59
C LEU A 98 -20.41 -7.19 7.31
N PRO A 99 -21.55 -6.55 6.98
CA PRO A 99 -21.63 -5.72 5.78
C PRO A 99 -20.77 -4.47 5.96
N ALA A 100 -20.14 -4.05 4.88
CA ALA A 100 -19.44 -2.76 4.87
C ALA A 100 -20.46 -1.64 5.11
N GLY A 101 -20.11 -0.71 6.00
CA GLY A 101 -20.96 0.45 6.33
C GLY A 101 -21.24 1.32 5.11
N ALA A 102 -22.38 2.03 5.12
CA ALA A 102 -22.66 3.05 4.11
C ALA A 102 -21.55 4.12 4.16
N GLY A 103 -20.88 4.35 3.03
CA GLY A 103 -19.73 5.26 2.93
C GLY A 103 -18.37 4.56 3.01
N SER A 104 -18.30 3.25 3.24
CA SER A 104 -17.07 2.49 3.08
C SER A 104 -16.59 2.56 1.62
N ARG A 105 -15.36 3.08 1.43
CA ARG A 105 -14.71 3.20 0.13
C ARG A 105 -13.99 1.88 -0.19
N ASN A 106 -14.80 0.83 -0.49
CA ASN A 106 -14.25 -0.50 -0.83
C ASN A 106 -13.36 -0.46 -2.07
N ASP A 107 -13.63 0.48 -2.98
CA ASP A 107 -12.79 0.75 -4.13
C ASP A 107 -11.35 1.15 -3.72
N LEU A 108 -11.21 2.07 -2.76
CA LEU A 108 -9.89 2.46 -2.23
C LEU A 108 -9.21 1.33 -1.45
N LEU A 109 -9.97 0.57 -0.67
CA LEU A 109 -9.45 -0.59 0.08
C LEU A 109 -8.94 -1.69 -0.86
N SER A 110 -9.61 -1.92 -1.98
CA SER A 110 -9.18 -2.88 -3.00
C SER A 110 -7.86 -2.45 -3.65
N VAL A 111 -7.71 -1.16 -3.98
CA VAL A 111 -6.44 -0.60 -4.49
C VAL A 111 -5.33 -0.75 -3.44
N GLN A 112 -5.60 -0.41 -2.17
CA GLN A 112 -4.62 -0.56 -1.10
C GLN A 112 -4.16 -2.02 -0.96
N ALA A 113 -5.08 -2.98 -1.01
CA ALA A 113 -4.76 -4.41 -0.92
C ALA A 113 -3.88 -4.85 -2.09
N ALA A 114 -4.16 -4.41 -3.31
CA ALA A 114 -3.37 -4.73 -4.49
C ALA A 114 -1.95 -4.13 -4.40
N ILE A 115 -1.80 -2.88 -3.97
CA ILE A 115 -0.48 -2.26 -3.74
C ILE A 115 0.31 -3.04 -2.69
N LYS A 116 -0.30 -3.43 -1.58
CA LYS A 116 0.34 -4.24 -0.53
C LYS A 116 0.72 -5.64 -1.00
N ALA A 117 0.02 -6.18 -1.99
CA ALA A 117 0.35 -7.46 -2.63
C ALA A 117 1.54 -7.34 -3.61
N GLY A 118 2.08 -6.13 -3.84
CA GLY A 118 3.25 -5.90 -4.69
C GLY A 118 2.93 -5.64 -6.16
N ASN A 119 1.68 -5.34 -6.52
CA ASN A 119 1.33 -4.97 -7.88
C ASN A 119 2.06 -3.68 -8.26
N THR A 120 2.53 -3.61 -9.50
CA THR A 120 3.21 -2.43 -10.05
C THR A 120 2.26 -1.25 -10.21
N ARG A 121 2.80 -0.05 -10.43
CA ARG A 121 1.99 1.14 -10.73
C ARG A 121 1.09 0.91 -11.96
N ASP A 122 1.63 0.29 -13.00
CA ASP A 122 0.88 0.05 -14.24
C ASP A 122 -0.24 -0.97 -14.02
N ASP A 123 0.00 -2.04 -13.27
CA ASP A 123 -1.05 -2.98 -12.87
C ASP A 123 -2.20 -2.29 -12.11
N ILE A 124 -1.86 -1.39 -11.18
CA ILE A 124 -2.85 -0.63 -10.41
C ILE A 124 -3.65 0.31 -11.30
N ARG A 125 -2.99 0.99 -12.25
CA ARG A 125 -3.65 1.89 -13.21
C ARG A 125 -4.64 1.14 -14.10
N ASP A 126 -4.23 0.00 -14.62
CA ASP A 126 -5.05 -0.81 -15.52
C ASP A 126 -6.22 -1.45 -14.78
N GLN A 127 -5.97 -2.06 -13.64
CA GLN A 127 -7.00 -2.77 -12.87
C GLN A 127 -8.02 -1.83 -12.22
N PHE A 128 -7.59 -0.64 -11.78
CA PHE A 128 -8.41 0.30 -11.01
C PHE A 128 -8.54 1.67 -11.69
N PHE A 129 -8.58 1.71 -13.01
CA PHE A 129 -8.50 2.92 -13.83
C PHE A 129 -9.36 4.09 -13.31
N ASN A 130 -10.65 3.85 -13.04
CA ASN A 130 -11.59 4.89 -12.59
C ASN A 130 -11.23 5.49 -11.22
N VAL A 131 -10.70 4.67 -10.33
CA VAL A 131 -10.28 5.10 -8.99
C VAL A 131 -8.93 5.78 -9.06
N TYR A 132 -8.01 5.21 -9.81
CA TYR A 132 -6.69 5.76 -10.01
C TYR A 132 -6.74 7.17 -10.64
N ALA A 133 -7.58 7.37 -11.66
CA ALA A 133 -7.75 8.68 -12.31
C ALA A 133 -8.14 9.81 -11.35
N LYS A 134 -8.88 9.49 -10.26
CA LYS A 134 -9.29 10.46 -9.23
C LYS A 134 -8.21 10.72 -8.18
N TYR A 135 -7.37 9.74 -7.90
CA TYR A 135 -6.45 9.76 -6.75
C TYR A 135 -5.02 9.38 -7.13
N ALA A 136 -4.62 9.57 -8.40
CA ALA A 136 -3.32 9.15 -8.93
C ALA A 136 -2.15 9.60 -8.04
N ARG A 137 -2.07 10.90 -7.72
CA ARG A 137 -1.00 11.45 -6.87
C ARG A 137 -0.91 10.78 -5.49
N PHE A 138 -2.05 10.47 -4.89
CA PHE A 138 -2.08 9.75 -3.61
C PHE A 138 -1.56 8.32 -3.74
N PHE A 139 -2.00 7.59 -4.78
CA PHE A 139 -1.56 6.22 -5.00
C PHE A 139 -0.09 6.15 -5.40
N ASP A 140 0.40 7.08 -6.23
CA ASP A 140 1.82 7.17 -6.57
C ASP A 140 2.69 7.37 -5.32
N SER A 141 2.30 8.30 -4.45
CA SER A 141 2.98 8.49 -3.17
C SER A 141 2.91 7.25 -2.30
N TYR A 142 1.73 6.61 -2.21
CA TYR A 142 1.53 5.43 -1.39
C TYR A 142 2.36 4.22 -1.89
N ILE A 143 2.50 4.04 -3.22
CA ILE A 143 3.37 3.01 -3.82
C ILE A 143 4.84 3.28 -3.45
N MET A 144 5.29 4.54 -3.57
CA MET A 144 6.65 4.92 -3.20
C MET A 144 6.95 4.70 -1.71
N ASP A 145 5.96 4.91 -0.84
CA ASP A 145 6.09 4.67 0.61
C ASP A 145 6.22 3.18 0.96
N GLN A 146 5.87 2.24 0.05
CA GLN A 146 6.10 0.81 0.27
C GLN A 146 7.57 0.41 0.03
N LEU A 147 8.38 1.24 -0.62
CA LEU A 147 9.79 0.97 -0.84
C LEU A 147 10.53 0.94 0.49
N LYS A 148 11.17 -0.19 0.80
CA LYS A 148 11.96 -0.34 2.03
C LYS A 148 13.34 0.29 1.84
N PRO A 149 13.92 0.90 2.89
CA PRO A 149 15.29 1.38 2.83
C PRO A 149 16.27 0.27 2.45
N ARG A 150 17.32 0.59 1.70
CA ARG A 150 18.38 -0.36 1.38
C ARG A 150 19.13 -0.81 2.64
N THR A 151 19.51 -2.08 2.66
CA THR A 151 20.32 -2.70 3.72
C THR A 151 21.58 -3.37 3.17
N TRP A 152 21.89 -3.11 1.90
CA TRP A 152 23.01 -3.70 1.16
C TRP A 152 23.99 -2.63 0.69
N ALA A 153 25.21 -3.04 0.39
CA ALA A 153 26.18 -2.20 -0.29
C ALA A 153 25.81 -2.12 -1.79
N THR A 154 25.74 -0.91 -2.32
CA THR A 154 25.53 -0.70 -3.75
C THR A 154 26.81 -1.02 -4.51
N GLU A 155 26.72 -1.79 -5.59
CA GLU A 155 27.84 -2.03 -6.48
C GLU A 155 27.99 -0.84 -7.43
N ASN A 156 29.17 -0.20 -7.44
CA ASN A 156 29.44 0.98 -8.26
C ASN A 156 30.47 0.62 -9.34
N ILE A 157 30.06 0.73 -10.60
CA ILE A 157 30.84 0.34 -11.78
C ILE A 157 31.08 1.56 -12.65
N VAL A 158 32.31 1.76 -13.08
CA VAL A 158 32.70 2.84 -13.98
C VAL A 158 33.14 2.26 -15.32
N PHE A 159 32.52 2.70 -16.40
CA PHE A 159 32.92 2.50 -17.77
C PHE A 159 33.46 3.83 -18.33
N TRP A 160 34.76 3.91 -18.63
CA TRP A 160 35.33 5.14 -19.14
C TRP A 160 36.09 4.90 -20.46
N GLY A 161 36.31 5.94 -21.23
CA GLY A 161 37.00 5.89 -22.52
C GLY A 161 36.40 6.86 -23.53
N LYS A 162 36.95 6.89 -24.75
CA LYS A 162 36.51 7.82 -25.80
C LYS A 162 35.03 7.69 -26.13
N THR A 163 34.45 8.77 -26.67
CA THR A 163 33.06 8.70 -27.16
C THR A 163 32.92 7.66 -28.28
N GLY A 164 31.77 7.04 -28.41
CA GLY A 164 31.49 6.04 -29.44
C GLY A 164 31.98 4.62 -29.14
N THR A 165 32.69 4.35 -28.04
CA THR A 165 33.24 3.01 -27.72
C THR A 165 32.21 2.04 -27.13
N GLY A 166 30.93 2.41 -27.04
CA GLY A 166 29.84 1.49 -26.63
C GLY A 166 29.61 1.38 -25.13
N LYS A 167 30.16 2.25 -24.27
CA LYS A 167 30.00 2.24 -22.82
C LYS A 167 28.56 2.13 -22.37
N THR A 168 27.71 3.05 -22.81
CA THR A 168 26.29 3.09 -22.48
C THR A 168 25.55 1.89 -23.06
N LYS A 169 25.83 1.50 -24.30
CA LYS A 169 25.27 0.30 -24.92
C LYS A 169 25.52 -0.96 -24.08
N GLN A 170 26.70 -1.08 -23.49
CA GLN A 170 27.07 -2.23 -22.66
C GLN A 170 26.18 -2.37 -21.44
N VAL A 171 25.78 -1.27 -20.79
CA VAL A 171 24.83 -1.29 -19.66
C VAL A 171 23.48 -1.88 -20.08
N TYR A 172 22.95 -1.42 -21.22
CA TYR A 172 21.68 -1.95 -21.78
C TYR A 172 21.78 -3.37 -22.32
N THR A 173 22.98 -3.88 -22.55
CA THR A 173 23.20 -5.30 -22.92
C THR A 173 23.12 -6.21 -21.68
N PHE A 174 23.54 -5.71 -20.52
CA PHE A 174 23.57 -6.51 -19.28
C PHE A 174 22.25 -6.56 -18.55
N HIS A 175 21.36 -5.57 -18.76
CA HIS A 175 20.15 -5.41 -17.98
C HIS A 175 18.94 -5.15 -18.88
N LYS A 176 17.77 -5.53 -18.42
CA LYS A 176 16.50 -5.21 -19.09
C LYS A 176 16.22 -3.70 -18.98
N LEU A 177 15.54 -3.14 -19.96
CA LEU A 177 15.21 -1.73 -20.02
C LEU A 177 14.39 -1.28 -18.79
N GLU A 178 13.45 -2.10 -18.35
CA GLU A 178 12.58 -1.83 -17.19
C GLU A 178 13.34 -1.77 -15.86
N ASP A 179 14.50 -2.44 -15.76
CA ASP A 179 15.34 -2.45 -14.56
C ASP A 179 16.28 -1.24 -14.48
N ILE A 180 16.41 -0.45 -15.55
CA ILE A 180 17.37 0.65 -15.63
C ILE A 180 16.66 1.98 -15.42
N TYR A 181 17.09 2.73 -14.40
CA TYR A 181 16.81 4.15 -14.30
C TYR A 181 18.02 4.94 -14.83
N LYS A 182 17.82 5.67 -15.94
CA LYS A 182 18.82 6.61 -16.46
C LYS A 182 18.58 7.98 -15.84
N HIS A 183 19.56 8.46 -15.06
CA HIS A 183 19.50 9.78 -14.46
C HIS A 183 19.69 10.88 -15.51
N THR A 184 18.91 11.96 -15.42
CA THR A 184 18.89 13.05 -16.43
C THR A 184 20.08 14.03 -16.33
N GLY A 185 20.94 13.88 -15.33
CA GLY A 185 22.05 14.81 -15.07
C GLY A 185 21.64 16.04 -14.25
N GLU A 186 20.40 16.11 -13.79
CA GLU A 186 19.88 17.21 -12.97
C GLU A 186 19.92 16.89 -11.47
N ARG A 187 19.43 17.83 -10.65
CA ARG A 187 19.32 17.66 -9.20
C ARG A 187 18.29 16.62 -8.77
N TRP A 188 17.24 16.41 -9.60
CA TRP A 188 16.07 15.60 -9.28
C TRP A 188 16.19 14.18 -9.83
N PHE A 189 15.64 13.24 -9.08
CA PHE A 189 15.57 11.82 -9.45
C PHE A 189 14.17 11.44 -9.96
N ASP A 190 13.54 12.34 -10.72
CA ASP A 190 12.21 12.11 -11.27
C ASP A 190 12.19 10.85 -12.15
N GLY A 191 11.15 10.03 -11.97
CA GLY A 191 11.04 8.74 -12.66
C GLY A 191 11.78 7.59 -11.99
N TYR A 192 12.54 7.82 -10.90
CA TYR A 192 13.08 6.74 -10.10
C TYR A 192 11.99 6.11 -9.23
N GLU A 193 11.69 4.85 -9.47
CA GLU A 193 10.63 4.07 -8.81
C GLU A 193 11.20 2.84 -8.06
N GLY A 194 12.50 2.87 -7.76
CA GLY A 194 13.19 1.77 -7.09
C GLY A 194 13.85 0.79 -8.05
N GLN A 195 14.12 1.17 -9.30
CA GLN A 195 14.83 0.33 -10.25
C GLN A 195 16.17 -0.12 -9.64
N PRO A 196 16.52 -1.42 -9.80
CA PRO A 196 17.72 -1.98 -9.20
C PRO A 196 19.03 -1.49 -9.85
N VAL A 197 18.96 -0.98 -11.08
CA VAL A 197 20.10 -0.46 -11.84
C VAL A 197 19.93 1.02 -12.09
N VAL A 198 20.96 1.79 -11.78
CA VAL A 198 20.99 3.22 -12.07
C VAL A 198 22.15 3.52 -13.02
N LEU A 199 21.88 4.34 -14.03
CA LEU A 199 22.87 4.79 -14.99
C LEU A 199 23.05 6.32 -14.89
N PHE A 200 24.25 6.74 -14.50
CA PHE A 200 24.74 8.11 -14.68
C PHE A 200 25.55 8.15 -15.98
N ASP A 201 24.92 8.62 -17.05
CA ASP A 201 25.51 8.65 -18.39
C ASP A 201 26.32 9.92 -18.59
N ASP A 202 27.47 9.80 -19.28
CA ASP A 202 28.42 10.90 -19.55
C ASP A 202 28.83 11.67 -18.28
N PHE A 203 29.06 10.96 -17.19
CA PHE A 203 29.41 11.55 -15.90
C PHE A 203 30.82 12.16 -15.91
N THR A 204 30.94 13.41 -15.49
CA THR A 204 32.20 14.16 -15.48
C THR A 204 32.70 14.56 -14.09
N GLY A 205 31.98 14.14 -13.02
CA GLY A 205 32.32 14.52 -11.65
C GLY A 205 31.70 15.85 -11.17
N GLY A 206 30.89 16.54 -11.99
CA GLY A 206 30.36 17.88 -11.64
C GLY A 206 28.85 17.91 -11.34
N VAL A 207 28.12 16.82 -11.57
CA VAL A 207 26.65 16.80 -11.44
C VAL A 207 26.21 16.98 -9.99
N PHE A 208 26.96 16.40 -9.05
CA PHE A 208 26.67 16.46 -7.62
C PHE A 208 27.88 16.99 -6.84
N PRO A 209 27.68 17.65 -5.68
CA PRO A 209 28.73 17.79 -4.70
C PRO A 209 29.33 16.43 -4.33
N LEU A 210 30.65 16.32 -4.19
CA LEU A 210 31.30 15.04 -3.90
C LEU A 210 30.76 14.37 -2.65
N SER A 211 30.46 15.15 -1.61
CA SER A 211 29.86 14.64 -0.35
C SER A 211 28.49 13.95 -0.57
N TYR A 212 27.70 14.46 -1.52
CA TYR A 212 26.41 13.85 -1.87
C TYR A 212 26.60 12.60 -2.73
N LEU A 213 27.53 12.63 -3.70
CA LEU A 213 27.87 11.45 -4.49
C LEU A 213 28.33 10.29 -3.61
N LEU A 214 29.16 10.57 -2.60
CA LEU A 214 29.61 9.55 -1.65
C LEU A 214 28.45 8.88 -0.89
N GLN A 215 27.38 9.62 -0.58
CA GLN A 215 26.17 9.07 0.04
C GLN A 215 25.36 8.21 -0.95
N ILE A 216 25.21 8.67 -2.20
CA ILE A 216 24.54 7.92 -3.28
C ILE A 216 25.19 6.55 -3.45
N MET A 217 26.53 6.48 -3.45
CA MET A 217 27.32 5.29 -3.68
C MET A 217 27.49 4.40 -2.45
N ASP A 218 27.02 4.82 -1.29
CA ASP A 218 27.22 4.10 -0.02
C ASP A 218 26.16 3.00 0.20
N ARG A 219 26.34 2.25 1.28
CA ARG A 219 25.43 1.19 1.77
C ARG A 219 24.30 1.69 2.66
N TYR A 220 24.43 2.88 3.20
CA TYR A 220 23.48 3.39 4.19
C TYR A 220 22.18 3.83 3.56
N PRO A 221 21.05 3.68 4.29
CA PRO A 221 19.76 4.19 3.84
C PRO A 221 19.81 5.69 3.54
N MET A 222 19.23 6.09 2.44
CA MET A 222 19.02 7.51 2.13
C MET A 222 17.77 7.67 1.25
N LYS A 223 17.28 8.90 1.20
CA LYS A 223 16.24 9.31 0.25
C LYS A 223 16.82 10.32 -0.74
N VAL A 224 16.37 10.23 -1.97
CA VAL A 224 16.71 11.18 -3.03
C VAL A 224 15.52 12.08 -3.37
N PRO A 225 15.76 13.35 -3.74
CA PRO A 225 14.69 14.28 -4.04
C PRO A 225 14.04 13.98 -5.40
N ILE A 226 12.72 14.03 -5.42
CA ILE A 226 11.88 14.02 -6.63
C ILE A 226 11.00 15.27 -6.62
N LYS A 227 10.44 15.68 -7.75
CA LYS A 227 9.49 16.80 -7.77
C LYS A 227 8.25 16.46 -6.96
N GLY A 228 8.06 17.18 -5.87
CA GLY A 228 6.94 16.98 -4.93
C GLY A 228 7.25 16.12 -3.71
N GLY A 229 8.51 15.65 -3.51
CA GLY A 229 8.85 14.85 -2.32
C GLY A 229 10.22 14.19 -2.37
N PHE A 230 10.28 13.03 -1.74
CA PHE A 230 11.48 12.19 -1.67
C PHE A 230 11.08 10.74 -1.89
N THR A 231 11.98 9.95 -2.48
CA THR A 231 11.83 8.49 -2.60
C THR A 231 13.02 7.75 -1.99
N GLN A 232 12.85 6.49 -1.63
CA GLN A 232 13.94 5.66 -1.14
C GLN A 232 14.97 5.42 -2.24
N TRP A 233 16.25 5.59 -1.92
CA TRP A 233 17.37 5.28 -2.82
C TRP A 233 17.84 3.86 -2.59
N ILE A 234 17.45 2.94 -3.49
CA ILE A 234 17.62 1.49 -3.30
C ILE A 234 18.28 0.75 -4.48
N PRO A 235 19.17 1.37 -5.26
CA PRO A 235 19.84 0.64 -6.35
C PRO A 235 20.69 -0.51 -5.81
N LYS A 236 20.76 -1.59 -6.59
CA LYS A 236 21.71 -2.69 -6.40
C LYS A 236 23.04 -2.36 -7.07
N THR A 237 22.96 -1.83 -8.31
CA THR A 237 24.13 -1.48 -9.11
C THR A 237 23.97 -0.07 -9.66
N ILE A 238 25.04 0.72 -9.58
CA ILE A 238 25.15 2.03 -10.21
C ILE A 238 26.25 1.98 -11.26
N TYR A 239 25.90 2.34 -12.49
CA TYR A 239 26.86 2.52 -13.57
C TYR A 239 27.12 4.02 -13.79
N PHE A 240 28.39 4.32 -13.93
CA PHE A 240 28.84 5.62 -14.42
C PHE A 240 29.52 5.40 -15.76
N THR A 241 29.00 5.98 -16.84
CA THR A 241 29.76 6.07 -18.10
C THR A 241 30.48 7.43 -18.13
N SER A 242 31.71 7.47 -18.61
CA SER A 242 32.50 8.69 -18.64
C SER A 242 33.46 8.74 -19.83
N ASN A 243 33.68 9.95 -20.35
CA ASN A 243 34.75 10.20 -21.31
C ASN A 243 36.06 10.65 -20.62
N ILE A 244 36.02 10.83 -19.29
CA ILE A 244 37.12 11.26 -18.46
C ILE A 244 37.51 10.12 -17.51
N ASN A 245 38.83 9.96 -17.31
CA ASN A 245 39.32 9.00 -16.33
C ASN A 245 38.74 9.31 -14.95
N PRO A 246 38.18 8.33 -14.21
CA PRO A 246 37.62 8.56 -12.88
C PRO A 246 38.61 9.12 -11.87
N ASP A 247 39.92 8.97 -12.09
CA ASP A 247 40.98 9.61 -11.29
C ASP A 247 40.97 11.14 -11.39
N ASP A 248 40.45 11.68 -12.48
CA ASP A 248 40.36 13.12 -12.73
C ASP A 248 39.05 13.74 -12.24
N TRP A 249 38.10 12.89 -11.79
CA TRP A 249 36.87 13.39 -11.21
C TRP A 249 37.15 14.15 -9.91
N TYR A 250 36.49 15.30 -9.76
CA TYR A 250 36.68 16.17 -8.58
C TYR A 250 38.16 16.49 -8.28
N SER A 251 38.93 16.78 -9.32
CA SER A 251 40.37 17.08 -9.19
C SER A 251 40.70 18.21 -8.17
N GLY A 252 39.80 19.17 -7.99
CA GLY A 252 39.91 20.24 -6.98
C GLY A 252 39.51 19.85 -5.55
N ALA A 253 39.04 18.63 -5.29
CA ALA A 253 38.68 18.20 -3.95
C ALA A 253 39.91 17.74 -3.16
N ILE A 254 39.82 17.80 -1.82
CA ILE A 254 40.89 17.30 -0.93
C ILE A 254 41.10 15.79 -1.16
N GLN A 255 42.35 15.37 -1.02
CA GLN A 255 42.78 14.00 -1.35
C GLN A 255 41.98 12.93 -0.57
N GLU A 256 41.66 13.18 0.68
CA GLU A 256 40.90 12.23 1.51
C GLU A 256 39.49 11.94 0.94
N HIS A 257 38.80 12.96 0.44
CA HIS A 257 37.48 12.78 -0.21
C HIS A 257 37.60 12.03 -1.56
N ARG A 258 38.67 12.27 -2.30
CA ARG A 258 38.95 11.51 -3.54
C ARG A 258 39.27 10.05 -3.23
N ASN A 259 40.00 9.76 -2.18
CA ASN A 259 40.28 8.41 -1.68
C ASN A 259 38.97 7.72 -1.26
N ALA A 260 38.04 8.46 -0.61
CA ALA A 260 36.74 7.95 -0.24
C ALA A 260 35.87 7.57 -1.47
N LEU A 261 35.96 8.33 -2.57
CA LEU A 261 35.31 8.00 -3.85
C LEU A 261 35.92 6.74 -4.44
N LYS A 262 37.24 6.64 -4.54
CA LYS A 262 37.93 5.47 -5.08
C LYS A 262 37.58 4.18 -4.36
N ARG A 263 37.49 4.21 -3.03
CA ARG A 263 37.07 3.02 -2.23
C ARG A 263 35.66 2.55 -2.50
N ARG A 264 34.76 3.41 -3.01
CA ARG A 264 33.37 3.07 -3.33
C ARG A 264 33.18 2.54 -4.74
N ILE A 265 34.15 2.71 -5.62
CA ILE A 265 34.12 2.15 -6.97
C ILE A 265 34.57 0.70 -6.89
N ASN A 266 33.68 -0.22 -7.23
CA ASN A 266 33.96 -1.66 -7.18
C ASN A 266 34.66 -2.17 -8.43
N LYS A 267 34.39 -1.55 -9.60
CA LYS A 267 34.96 -1.97 -10.87
C LYS A 267 35.16 -0.78 -11.80
N ILE A 268 36.33 -0.70 -12.43
CA ILE A 268 36.62 0.28 -13.48
C ILE A 268 36.99 -0.51 -14.76
N THR A 269 36.37 -0.14 -15.87
CA THR A 269 36.66 -0.72 -17.18
C THR A 269 36.94 0.40 -18.17
N GLU A 270 38.13 0.38 -18.79
CA GLU A 270 38.47 1.26 -19.89
C GLU A 270 37.98 0.67 -21.21
N PHE A 271 37.22 1.43 -21.95
CA PHE A 271 36.75 1.11 -23.30
C PHE A 271 37.69 1.71 -24.33
N LYS A 272 38.43 0.87 -24.99
CA LYS A 272 39.36 1.23 -26.08
C LYS A 272 38.69 0.96 -27.44
N ASN A 273 39.07 1.75 -28.45
CA ASN A 273 38.67 1.48 -29.84
C ASN A 273 39.32 0.21 -30.35
#